data_13e72895600dc8656d532ffd8059b862
#
_entry.id   13e72895600dc8656d532ffd8059b862
#
_cell.length_a   1.000
_cell.length_b   1.000
_cell.length_c   1.000
_cell.angle_alpha   90.00
_cell.angle_beta   90.00
_cell.angle_gamma   90.00
#
_symmetry.space_group_name_H-M   'P 1'
#
loop_
_entity.id
_entity.type
_entity.pdbx_description
1 polymer ?
#
loop_
_entity_poly.entity_id
_entity_poly.type
_entity_poly.pdbx_seq_one_letter_code
_entity_poly.pdbx_strand_id
1 'polypeptide(L)'
;LAKDTAKLHEVTKKKCLSSKVEVKKLYNDAFDSLILVNHFRFGPAEAKQRYFALAFWPDTKARTPKILNKFLISNGSDILSLDQYQQISVAGRGFYAMEYLLYDETISKKPNKKRLCGLLTVITEDISKTAKEIFNEWTTSYSKKILIVDQGSIYSSEKEVVQELYKSLRTGLQFTADTRIGRPLGRSNKPRPKRAEAYRSSRSMRHITLALTASKDLAINLSKKDPNIT
;
A
#
# COMPACT_ATOMS: atom_id res chain seq x y z
N LEU A 1 3.91 -2.00 -9.85
CA LEU A 1 3.86 -1.05 -8.73
C LEU A 1 4.91 0.06 -8.89
N ALA A 2 6.23 -0.22 -8.93
CA ALA A 2 7.27 0.81 -9.02
C ALA A 2 7.07 1.78 -10.20
N LYS A 3 6.72 1.26 -11.39
CA LYS A 3 6.44 2.06 -12.58
C LYS A 3 5.21 2.97 -12.40
N ASP A 4 4.13 2.44 -11.83
CA ASP A 4 2.88 3.18 -11.71
C ASP A 4 2.96 4.26 -10.64
N THR A 5 3.68 3.97 -9.54
CA THR A 5 3.94 4.97 -8.49
C THR A 5 4.85 6.09 -8.96
N ALA A 6 5.85 5.80 -9.80
CA ALA A 6 6.71 6.82 -10.42
C ALA A 6 5.88 7.75 -11.33
N LYS A 7 5.00 7.19 -12.18
CA LYS A 7 4.11 7.97 -13.03
C LYS A 7 3.13 8.82 -12.20
N LEU A 8 2.57 8.26 -11.14
CA LEU A 8 1.70 8.99 -10.22
C LEU A 8 2.43 10.20 -9.61
N HIS A 9 3.66 10.01 -9.11
CA HIS A 9 4.45 11.10 -8.54
C HIS A 9 4.75 12.18 -9.58
N GLU A 10 5.22 11.81 -10.77
CA GLU A 10 5.56 12.75 -11.85
C GLU A 10 4.38 13.66 -12.20
N VAL A 11 3.21 13.07 -12.41
CA VAL A 11 2.00 13.83 -12.77
C VAL A 11 1.51 14.67 -11.60
N THR A 12 1.53 14.15 -10.37
CA THR A 12 1.12 14.90 -9.19
C THR A 12 2.01 16.12 -8.98
N LYS A 13 3.31 15.98 -9.12
CA LYS A 13 4.28 17.08 -9.02
C LYS A 13 4.03 18.18 -10.06
N LYS A 14 3.70 17.81 -11.29
CA LYS A 14 3.50 18.76 -12.40
C LYS A 14 2.11 19.38 -12.41
N LYS A 15 1.06 18.60 -12.14
CA LYS A 15 -0.32 18.98 -12.40
C LYS A 15 -1.18 19.13 -11.13
N CYS A 16 -0.85 18.45 -10.06
CA CYS A 16 -1.55 18.46 -8.78
C CYS A 16 -3.08 18.59 -8.93
N LEU A 17 -3.66 19.71 -8.49
CA LEU A 17 -5.10 19.96 -8.52
C LEU A 17 -5.60 20.50 -9.88
N SER A 18 -4.72 20.91 -10.79
CA SER A 18 -5.13 21.35 -12.14
C SER A 18 -5.65 20.18 -12.98
N SER A 19 -5.25 18.93 -12.67
CA SER A 19 -5.74 17.73 -13.31
C SER A 19 -6.14 16.67 -12.28
N LYS A 20 -7.05 17.03 -11.37
CA LYS A 20 -7.49 16.14 -10.28
C LYS A 20 -8.01 14.78 -10.77
N VAL A 21 -8.68 14.75 -11.94
CA VAL A 21 -9.18 13.51 -12.53
C VAL A 21 -8.03 12.58 -12.92
N GLU A 22 -7.00 13.10 -13.56
CA GLU A 22 -5.82 12.34 -13.97
C GLU A 22 -5.03 11.82 -12.75
N VAL A 23 -4.82 12.66 -11.74
CA VAL A 23 -4.16 12.25 -10.49
C VAL A 23 -4.93 11.14 -9.79
N LYS A 24 -6.27 11.23 -9.72
CA LYS A 24 -7.11 10.17 -9.16
C LYS A 24 -7.03 8.87 -9.96
N LYS A 25 -7.00 8.96 -11.29
CA LYS A 25 -6.84 7.79 -12.16
C LYS A 25 -5.52 7.09 -11.88
N LEU A 26 -4.41 7.82 -11.90
CA LEU A 26 -3.07 7.27 -11.65
C LEU A 26 -2.90 6.73 -10.23
N TYR A 27 -3.50 7.40 -9.25
CA TYR A 27 -3.60 6.88 -7.89
C TYR A 27 -4.31 5.53 -7.85
N ASN A 28 -5.43 5.40 -8.52
CA ASN A 28 -6.17 4.15 -8.60
C ASN A 28 -5.36 3.04 -9.27
N ASP A 29 -4.70 3.34 -10.39
CA ASP A 29 -3.87 2.38 -11.12
C ASP A 29 -2.67 1.90 -10.25
N ALA A 30 -2.00 2.83 -9.57
CA ALA A 30 -0.90 2.51 -8.67
C ALA A 30 -1.36 1.74 -7.43
N PHE A 31 -2.55 2.04 -6.89
CA PHE A 31 -3.09 1.30 -5.76
C PHE A 31 -3.50 -0.12 -6.15
N ASP A 32 -4.08 -0.32 -7.34
CA ASP A 32 -4.34 -1.67 -7.88
C ASP A 32 -3.06 -2.49 -7.94
N SER A 33 -1.97 -1.91 -8.45
CA SER A 33 -0.66 -2.56 -8.50
C SER A 33 -0.11 -2.92 -7.11
N LEU A 34 -0.38 -2.09 -6.07
CA LEU A 34 -0.04 -2.45 -4.70
C LEU A 34 -0.85 -3.64 -4.21
N ILE A 35 -2.17 -3.66 -4.45
CA ILE A 35 -3.03 -4.76 -4.00
C ILE A 35 -2.63 -6.09 -4.61
N LEU A 36 -2.22 -6.11 -5.87
CA LEU A 36 -1.75 -7.33 -6.54
C LEU A 36 -0.49 -7.95 -5.91
N VAL A 37 0.34 -7.15 -5.23
CA VAL A 37 1.56 -7.64 -4.55
C VAL A 37 1.47 -7.62 -3.03
N ASN A 38 0.32 -7.25 -2.48
CA ASN A 38 0.13 -6.95 -1.06
C ASN A 38 0.23 -8.17 -0.14
N HIS A 39 0.17 -9.38 -0.67
CA HIS A 39 0.39 -10.61 0.08
C HIS A 39 1.89 -10.87 0.36
N PHE A 40 2.83 -10.31 -0.41
CA PHE A 40 4.27 -10.40 -0.17
C PHE A 40 4.73 -9.41 0.89
N ARG A 41 4.40 -9.69 2.17
CA ARG A 41 4.74 -8.84 3.33
C ARG A 41 6.04 -9.23 4.01
N PHE A 42 6.92 -9.91 3.31
CA PHE A 42 8.21 -10.39 3.79
C PHE A 42 9.37 -9.81 2.95
N GLY A 43 10.60 -10.08 3.37
CA GLY A 43 11.79 -9.63 2.66
C GLY A 43 11.86 -8.10 2.50
N PRO A 44 12.10 -7.58 1.29
CA PRO A 44 12.24 -6.14 1.05
C PRO A 44 11.03 -5.29 1.47
N ALA A 45 9.82 -5.85 1.46
CA ALA A 45 8.62 -5.13 1.87
C ALA A 45 8.54 -4.96 3.41
N GLU A 46 9.04 -5.93 4.16
CA GLU A 46 9.11 -5.88 5.63
C GLU A 46 10.21 -4.94 6.13
N ALA A 47 11.34 -4.93 5.42
CA ALA A 47 12.49 -4.12 5.78
C ALA A 47 12.12 -2.64 5.96
N LYS A 48 12.63 -2.01 7.04
CA LYS A 48 12.36 -0.59 7.36
C LYS A 48 10.87 -0.24 7.44
N GLN A 49 10.02 -1.21 7.74
CA GLN A 49 8.56 -1.04 7.80
C GLN A 49 7.94 -0.51 6.49
N ARG A 50 8.55 -0.77 5.34
CA ARG A 50 8.12 -0.24 4.02
C ARG A 50 6.69 -0.63 3.69
N TYR A 51 6.28 -1.85 4.06
CA TYR A 51 4.90 -2.28 3.88
C TYR A 51 3.91 -1.36 4.60
N PHE A 52 4.16 -1.04 5.88
CA PHE A 52 3.31 -0.14 6.65
C PHE A 52 3.39 1.30 6.15
N ALA A 53 4.55 1.74 5.65
CA ALA A 53 4.70 3.06 5.05
C ALA A 53 3.86 3.21 3.76
N LEU A 54 3.69 2.14 2.98
CA LEU A 54 2.82 2.13 1.80
C LEU A 54 1.34 1.94 2.16
N ALA A 55 1.02 1.11 3.16
CA ALA A 55 -0.33 0.60 3.38
C ALA A 55 -0.69 0.49 4.88
N PHE A 56 -0.79 1.63 5.57
CA PHE A 56 -1.24 1.66 6.95
C PHE A 56 -2.76 1.54 7.04
N TRP A 57 -3.26 0.33 7.05
CA TRP A 57 -4.67 0.00 7.22
C TRP A 57 -4.84 -1.38 7.87
N PRO A 58 -5.82 -1.57 8.77
CA PRO A 58 -6.87 -0.64 9.19
C PRO A 58 -6.41 0.39 10.23
N ASP A 59 -6.80 1.66 10.02
CA ASP A 59 -6.58 2.72 11.01
C ASP A 59 -7.73 2.78 12.02
N THR A 60 -7.63 1.97 13.07
CA THR A 60 -8.69 1.82 14.10
C THR A 60 -8.82 3.03 15.03
N LYS A 61 -7.79 3.88 15.10
CA LYS A 61 -7.71 5.04 16.00
C LYS A 61 -7.83 6.38 15.28
N ALA A 62 -8.17 6.37 13.99
CA ALA A 62 -8.23 7.56 13.14
C ALA A 62 -6.95 8.42 13.22
N ARG A 63 -5.78 7.79 13.18
CA ARG A 63 -4.48 8.48 13.24
C ARG A 63 -4.18 9.24 11.95
N THR A 64 -4.52 8.64 10.81
CA THR A 64 -4.32 9.23 9.48
C THR A 64 -4.95 10.61 9.36
N PRO A 65 -6.26 10.81 9.59
CA PRO A 65 -6.85 12.14 9.51
C PRO A 65 -6.29 13.12 10.53
N LYS A 66 -5.92 12.67 11.74
CA LYS A 66 -5.33 13.53 12.75
C LYS A 66 -3.97 14.09 12.33
N ILE A 67 -3.11 13.24 11.75
CA ILE A 67 -1.78 13.64 11.27
C ILE A 67 -1.92 14.58 10.07
N LEU A 68 -2.70 14.20 9.06
CA LEU A 68 -2.85 14.99 7.84
C LEU A 68 -3.50 16.35 8.11
N ASN A 69 -4.50 16.41 9.01
CA ASN A 69 -5.10 17.68 9.39
C ASN A 69 -4.10 18.64 10.06
N LYS A 70 -3.18 18.16 10.89
CA LYS A 70 -2.11 19.01 11.45
C LYS A 70 -1.30 19.67 10.35
N PHE A 71 -0.92 18.94 9.31
CA PHE A 71 -0.19 19.51 8.16
C PHE A 71 -1.04 20.49 7.33
N LEU A 72 -2.33 20.24 7.20
CA LEU A 72 -3.22 21.09 6.40
C LEU A 72 -3.56 22.44 7.08
N ILE A 73 -3.59 22.51 8.42
CA ILE A 73 -3.97 23.70 9.19
C ILE A 73 -2.78 24.46 9.80
N SER A 74 -1.59 23.89 9.80
CA SER A 74 -0.39 24.55 10.34
C SER A 74 -0.13 25.88 9.60
N ASN A 75 0.20 26.93 10.32
CA ASN A 75 0.50 28.26 9.76
C ASN A 75 1.94 28.40 9.22
N GLY A 76 2.79 27.37 9.41
CA GLY A 76 4.15 27.35 8.87
C GLY A 76 4.17 27.34 7.34
N SER A 77 5.16 28.00 6.74
CA SER A 77 5.32 28.07 5.28
C SER A 77 5.81 26.75 4.67
N ASP A 78 6.31 25.84 5.49
CA ASP A 78 7.17 24.77 5.02
C ASP A 78 6.41 23.51 4.63
N ILE A 79 6.49 23.18 3.35
CA ILE A 79 6.20 21.85 2.84
C ILE A 79 7.37 20.99 3.30
N LEU A 80 7.09 19.89 4.00
CA LEU A 80 8.11 18.95 4.45
C LEU A 80 8.94 18.47 3.26
N SER A 81 10.27 18.45 3.41
CA SER A 81 11.12 17.70 2.51
C SER A 81 10.79 16.19 2.61
N LEU A 82 11.19 15.42 1.61
CA LEU A 82 11.00 13.97 1.66
C LEU A 82 11.61 13.33 2.90
N ASP A 83 12.83 13.75 3.27
CA ASP A 83 13.52 13.18 4.44
C ASP A 83 12.77 13.49 5.75
N GLN A 84 12.27 14.71 5.92
CA GLN A 84 11.42 15.08 7.05
C GLN A 84 10.11 14.29 7.04
N TYR A 85 9.49 14.15 5.85
CA TYR A 85 8.25 13.40 5.71
C TYR A 85 8.41 11.91 6.03
N GLN A 86 9.53 11.30 5.69
CA GLN A 86 9.82 9.89 6.02
C GLN A 86 10.00 9.63 7.53
N GLN A 87 10.22 10.67 8.34
CA GLN A 87 10.31 10.56 9.80
C GLN A 87 8.95 10.65 10.51
N ILE A 88 7.87 11.03 9.82
CA ILE A 88 6.55 11.05 10.46
C ILE A 88 6.01 9.63 10.66
N SER A 89 4.99 9.51 11.50
CA SER A 89 4.29 8.23 11.69
C SER A 89 3.78 7.66 10.38
N VAL A 90 3.97 6.37 10.17
CA VAL A 90 3.45 5.61 9.01
C VAL A 90 1.95 5.81 8.75
N ALA A 91 1.19 6.16 9.79
CA ALA A 91 -0.24 6.48 9.64
C ALA A 91 -0.51 7.75 8.80
N GLY A 92 0.47 8.63 8.65
CA GLY A 92 0.37 9.81 7.78
C GLY A 92 0.94 9.59 6.39
N ARG A 93 1.39 8.36 6.06
CA ARG A 93 2.11 8.02 4.84
C ARG A 93 1.30 7.07 3.95
N GLY A 94 1.74 6.91 2.71
CA GLY A 94 1.28 5.88 1.80
C GLY A 94 -0.11 6.10 1.20
N PHE A 95 -0.66 5.04 0.64
CA PHE A 95 -1.87 5.09 -0.17
C PHE A 95 -3.13 5.52 0.59
N TYR A 96 -3.32 5.08 1.85
CA TYR A 96 -4.53 5.46 2.59
C TYR A 96 -4.48 6.92 3.08
N ALA A 97 -3.28 7.46 3.34
CA ALA A 97 -3.12 8.88 3.59
C ALA A 97 -3.45 9.70 2.32
N MET A 98 -2.99 9.24 1.15
CA MET A 98 -3.33 9.87 -0.13
C MET A 98 -4.82 9.76 -0.46
N GLU A 99 -5.44 8.60 -0.19
CA GLU A 99 -6.91 8.43 -0.36
C GLU A 99 -7.68 9.50 0.42
N TYR A 100 -7.31 9.69 1.68
CA TYR A 100 -7.94 10.70 2.53
C TYR A 100 -7.86 12.11 1.91
N LEU A 101 -6.68 12.49 1.40
CA LEU A 101 -6.49 13.79 0.77
C LEU A 101 -7.25 13.97 -0.55
N LEU A 102 -7.39 12.90 -1.33
CA LEU A 102 -8.01 12.95 -2.66
C LEU A 102 -9.53 12.83 -2.63
N TYR A 103 -10.07 12.08 -1.66
CA TYR A 103 -11.47 11.65 -1.70
C TYR A 103 -12.30 12.06 -0.48
N ASP A 104 -11.67 12.46 0.64
CA ASP A 104 -12.45 12.88 1.81
C ASP A 104 -13.08 14.26 1.59
N GLU A 105 -14.40 14.34 1.72
CA GLU A 105 -15.16 15.56 1.44
C GLU A 105 -14.78 16.72 2.36
N THR A 106 -14.31 16.43 3.57
CA THR A 106 -13.90 17.47 4.53
C THR A 106 -12.64 18.20 4.07
N ILE A 107 -11.77 17.53 3.27
CA ILE A 107 -10.56 18.12 2.72
C ILE A 107 -10.86 19.14 1.62
N SER A 108 -11.88 18.88 0.80
CA SER A 108 -12.26 19.79 -0.30
C SER A 108 -12.70 21.17 0.21
N LYS A 109 -13.12 21.25 1.47
CA LYS A 109 -13.52 22.49 2.17
C LYS A 109 -12.33 23.26 2.79
N LYS A 110 -11.11 22.69 2.76
CA LYS A 110 -9.92 23.34 3.30
C LYS A 110 -9.41 24.41 2.33
N PRO A 111 -9.13 25.63 2.79
CA PRO A 111 -8.83 26.76 1.89
C PRO A 111 -7.44 26.72 1.26
N ASN A 112 -6.46 26.02 1.85
CA ASN A 112 -5.08 26.09 1.42
C ASN A 112 -4.74 25.02 0.36
N LYS A 113 -5.06 25.31 -0.91
CA LYS A 113 -4.76 24.45 -2.06
C LYS A 113 -3.26 24.21 -2.26
N LYS A 114 -2.41 25.22 -2.02
CA LYS A 114 -0.95 25.11 -2.15
C LYS A 114 -0.39 24.06 -1.19
N ARG A 115 -0.89 24.08 0.05
CA ARG A 115 -0.48 23.14 1.08
C ARG A 115 -0.94 21.71 0.79
N LEU A 116 -2.17 21.56 0.32
CA LEU A 116 -2.68 20.26 -0.13
C LEU A 116 -1.83 19.70 -1.27
N CYS A 117 -1.46 20.51 -2.25
CA CYS A 117 -0.58 20.09 -3.34
C CYS A 117 0.82 19.69 -2.84
N GLY A 118 1.41 20.47 -1.96
CA GLY A 118 2.71 20.11 -1.37
C GLY A 118 2.67 18.77 -0.66
N LEU A 119 1.62 18.53 0.13
CA LEU A 119 1.44 17.28 0.84
C LEU A 119 1.20 16.10 -0.12
N LEU A 120 0.38 16.27 -1.15
CA LEU A 120 0.17 15.25 -2.19
C LEU A 120 1.48 14.94 -2.94
N THR A 121 2.29 15.95 -3.22
CA THR A 121 3.59 15.76 -3.90
C THR A 121 4.55 14.94 -3.06
N VAL A 122 4.74 15.30 -1.78
CA VAL A 122 5.68 14.56 -0.92
C VAL A 122 5.19 13.15 -0.59
N ILE A 123 3.87 12.93 -0.46
CA ILE A 123 3.30 11.58 -0.29
C ILE A 123 3.59 10.73 -1.51
N THR A 124 3.37 11.24 -2.71
CA THR A 124 3.60 10.46 -3.94
C THR A 124 5.08 10.21 -4.18
N GLU A 125 5.95 11.12 -3.78
CA GLU A 125 7.41 10.92 -3.81
C GLU A 125 7.84 9.79 -2.88
N ASP A 126 7.34 9.79 -1.64
CA ASP A 126 7.60 8.75 -0.65
C ASP A 126 7.08 7.36 -1.11
N ILE A 127 5.87 7.31 -1.65
CA ILE A 127 5.29 6.08 -2.21
C ILE A 127 6.19 5.57 -3.36
N SER A 128 6.57 6.45 -4.29
CA SER A 128 7.40 6.08 -5.45
C SER A 128 8.79 5.61 -5.05
N LYS A 129 9.46 6.31 -4.13
CA LYS A 129 10.78 5.93 -3.61
C LYS A 129 10.70 4.57 -2.92
N THR A 130 9.74 4.40 -2.02
CA THR A 130 9.56 3.14 -1.26
C THR A 130 9.27 1.96 -2.19
N ALA A 131 8.38 2.13 -3.17
CA ALA A 131 8.08 1.08 -4.15
C ALA A 131 9.28 0.72 -5.04
N LYS A 132 10.08 1.72 -5.43
CA LYS A 132 11.31 1.53 -6.19
C LYS A 132 12.38 0.79 -5.38
N GLU A 133 12.54 1.12 -4.10
CA GLU A 133 13.47 0.42 -3.20
C GLU A 133 13.09 -1.05 -3.05
N ILE A 134 11.80 -1.35 -2.80
CA ILE A 134 11.31 -2.72 -2.73
C ILE A 134 11.61 -3.46 -4.04
N PHE A 135 11.27 -2.88 -5.19
CA PHE A 135 11.51 -3.49 -6.49
C PHE A 135 13.00 -3.77 -6.74
N ASN A 136 13.86 -2.79 -6.48
CA ASN A 136 15.29 -2.93 -6.67
C ASN A 136 15.87 -4.04 -5.79
N GLU A 137 15.55 -4.07 -4.50
CA GLU A 137 16.02 -5.12 -3.59
C GLU A 137 15.50 -6.52 -3.99
N TRP A 138 14.24 -6.61 -4.46
CA TRP A 138 13.72 -7.87 -5.00
C TRP A 138 14.52 -8.37 -6.21
N THR A 139 14.84 -7.48 -7.16
CA THR A 139 15.46 -7.88 -8.44
C THR A 139 16.98 -8.05 -8.35
N THR A 140 17.65 -7.32 -7.46
CA THR A 140 19.13 -7.33 -7.42
C THR A 140 19.72 -8.22 -6.34
N SER A 141 19.08 -8.36 -5.20
CA SER A 141 19.65 -9.05 -4.03
C SER A 141 18.74 -10.13 -3.46
N TYR A 142 17.46 -9.85 -3.21
CA TYR A 142 16.60 -10.77 -2.49
C TYR A 142 16.24 -12.01 -3.31
N SER A 143 16.00 -11.86 -4.62
CA SER A 143 15.79 -13.00 -5.53
C SER A 143 16.93 -14.00 -5.50
N LYS A 144 18.17 -13.50 -5.45
CA LYS A 144 19.35 -14.37 -5.34
C LYS A 144 19.36 -15.15 -4.02
N LYS A 145 18.99 -14.49 -2.91
CA LYS A 145 18.90 -15.12 -1.58
C LYS A 145 17.82 -16.19 -1.48
N ILE A 146 16.76 -16.07 -2.28
CA ILE A 146 15.72 -17.11 -2.38
C ILE A 146 16.19 -18.29 -3.24
N LEU A 147 16.98 -18.02 -4.29
CA LEU A 147 17.43 -19.04 -5.23
C LEU A 147 18.69 -19.80 -4.74
N ILE A 148 19.53 -19.15 -3.94
CA ILE A 148 20.74 -19.75 -3.36
C ILE A 148 20.46 -20.04 -1.89
N VAL A 149 20.22 -21.31 -1.61
CA VAL A 149 19.85 -21.81 -0.29
C VAL A 149 21.04 -22.56 0.28
N ASP A 150 21.67 -22.01 1.32
CA ASP A 150 22.78 -22.64 2.02
C ASP A 150 22.76 -22.36 3.53
N GLN A 151 23.60 -23.05 4.30
CA GLN A 151 23.80 -22.78 5.72
C GLN A 151 24.49 -21.43 5.88
N GLY A 152 23.75 -20.41 6.31
CA GLY A 152 24.21 -19.03 6.50
C GLY A 152 23.45 -18.01 5.63
N SER A 153 22.66 -18.47 4.68
CA SER A 153 21.71 -17.63 3.97
C SER A 153 20.43 -17.36 4.81
N ILE A 154 19.55 -16.50 4.30
CA ILE A 154 18.25 -16.19 4.96
C ILE A 154 17.36 -17.44 5.05
N TYR A 155 17.50 -18.36 4.10
CA TYR A 155 16.80 -19.64 4.05
C TYR A 155 17.82 -20.77 3.98
N SER A 156 17.70 -21.73 4.90
CA SER A 156 18.62 -22.86 5.01
C SER A 156 18.23 -24.03 4.08
N SER A 157 17.02 -23.99 3.52
CA SER A 157 16.50 -25.03 2.62
C SER A 157 15.45 -24.47 1.64
N GLU A 158 15.32 -25.11 0.48
CA GLU A 158 14.24 -24.81 -0.47
C GLU A 158 12.85 -24.94 0.18
N LYS A 159 12.72 -25.88 1.11
CA LYS A 159 11.48 -26.06 1.89
C LYS A 159 11.10 -24.81 2.66
N GLU A 160 12.04 -24.12 3.27
CA GLU A 160 11.76 -22.86 3.98
C GLU A 160 11.30 -21.75 3.04
N VAL A 161 11.89 -21.65 1.84
CA VAL A 161 11.41 -20.70 0.81
C VAL A 161 9.97 -21.01 0.42
N VAL A 162 9.67 -22.28 0.17
CA VAL A 162 8.31 -22.72 -0.20
C VAL A 162 7.34 -22.45 0.95
N GLN A 163 7.72 -22.71 2.19
CA GLN A 163 6.90 -22.41 3.38
C GLN A 163 6.61 -20.91 3.52
N GLU A 164 7.58 -20.02 3.23
CA GLU A 164 7.35 -18.57 3.26
C GLU A 164 6.34 -18.12 2.20
N LEU A 165 6.39 -18.72 0.99
CA LEU A 165 5.40 -18.45 -0.06
C LEU A 165 4.01 -18.94 0.31
N TYR A 166 3.87 -20.15 0.87
CA TYR A 166 2.60 -20.65 1.39
C TYR A 166 2.05 -19.82 2.56
N LYS A 167 2.91 -19.40 3.46
CA LYS A 167 2.57 -18.48 4.55
C LYS A 167 2.03 -17.15 4.00
N SER A 168 2.68 -16.61 2.98
CA SER A 168 2.25 -15.40 2.28
C SER A 168 0.86 -15.56 1.66
N LEU A 169 0.62 -16.67 0.95
CA LEU A 169 -0.70 -17.02 0.39
C LEU A 169 -1.77 -17.10 1.48
N ARG A 170 -1.53 -17.92 2.51
CA ARG A 170 -2.46 -18.13 3.62
C ARG A 170 -2.80 -16.83 4.34
N THR A 171 -1.79 -16.05 4.70
CA THR A 171 -2.01 -14.78 5.43
C THR A 171 -2.70 -13.73 4.57
N GLY A 172 -2.43 -13.70 3.26
CA GLY A 172 -3.12 -12.85 2.29
C GLY A 172 -4.61 -13.17 2.17
N LEU A 173 -4.95 -14.46 2.07
CA LEU A 173 -6.35 -14.95 2.06
C LEU A 173 -7.05 -14.64 3.38
N GLN A 174 -6.41 -14.94 4.52
CA GLN A 174 -6.96 -14.67 5.84
C GLN A 174 -7.20 -13.17 6.05
N PHE A 175 -6.25 -12.33 5.65
CA PHE A 175 -6.42 -10.87 5.74
C PHE A 175 -7.58 -10.39 4.87
N THR A 176 -7.79 -10.99 3.71
CA THR A 176 -8.91 -10.65 2.84
C THR A 176 -10.24 -11.08 3.46
N ALA A 177 -10.34 -12.29 4.00
CA ALA A 177 -11.55 -12.79 4.65
C ALA A 177 -11.89 -11.99 5.93
N ASP A 178 -10.93 -11.87 6.85
CA ASP A 178 -11.21 -11.33 8.19
C ASP A 178 -11.23 -9.79 8.19
N THR A 179 -10.33 -9.18 7.41
CA THR A 179 -10.11 -7.74 7.50
C THR A 179 -10.82 -6.98 6.38
N ARG A 180 -10.67 -7.37 5.12
CA ARG A 180 -11.33 -6.67 4.01
C ARG A 180 -12.84 -6.92 3.98
N ILE A 181 -13.27 -8.16 4.25
CA ILE A 181 -14.67 -8.58 4.21
C ILE A 181 -15.29 -8.53 5.59
N GLY A 182 -14.72 -9.20 6.58
CA GLY A 182 -15.30 -9.36 7.91
C GLY A 182 -15.49 -8.07 8.67
N ARG A 183 -14.56 -7.12 8.59
CA ARG A 183 -14.67 -5.84 9.32
C ARG A 183 -15.84 -4.97 8.87
N PRO A 184 -16.09 -4.72 7.57
CA PRO A 184 -17.25 -3.94 7.12
C PRO A 184 -18.58 -4.68 7.28
N LEU A 185 -18.62 -6.00 7.19
CA LEU A 185 -19.82 -6.78 7.48
C LEU A 185 -20.23 -6.63 8.95
N GLY A 186 -19.27 -6.50 9.85
CA GLY A 186 -19.55 -6.32 11.27
C GLY A 186 -19.97 -7.64 11.94
N ARG A 187 -20.35 -7.53 13.22
CA ARG A 187 -20.88 -8.65 13.98
C ARG A 187 -22.38 -8.46 14.20
N SER A 188 -23.11 -9.58 14.33
CA SER A 188 -24.55 -9.57 14.69
C SER A 188 -25.42 -8.70 13.76
N ASN A 189 -25.21 -8.83 12.45
CA ASN A 189 -25.99 -8.09 11.41
C ASN A 189 -25.94 -6.56 11.55
N LYS A 190 -24.85 -6.02 12.11
CA LYS A 190 -24.63 -4.57 12.20
C LYS A 190 -23.49 -4.16 11.25
N PRO A 191 -23.78 -3.96 9.95
CA PRO A 191 -22.76 -3.59 8.95
C PRO A 191 -22.13 -2.23 9.27
N ARG A 192 -20.84 -2.12 8.95
CA ARG A 192 -20.02 -0.93 9.21
C ARG A 192 -19.26 -0.52 7.94
N PRO A 193 -19.95 0.01 6.91
CA PRO A 193 -19.37 0.25 5.59
C PRO A 193 -18.15 1.18 5.62
N LYS A 194 -18.09 2.15 6.53
CA LYS A 194 -16.94 3.04 6.71
C LYS A 194 -15.68 2.32 7.26
N ARG A 195 -15.78 1.03 7.61
CA ARG A 195 -14.64 0.20 7.98
C ARG A 195 -14.08 -0.61 6.80
N ALA A 196 -14.70 -0.52 5.63
CA ALA A 196 -14.19 -1.16 4.42
C ALA A 196 -12.88 -0.50 3.97
N GLU A 197 -11.98 -1.31 3.41
CA GLU A 197 -10.75 -0.81 2.79
C GLU A 197 -11.10 0.12 1.64
N ALA A 198 -10.40 1.24 1.52
CA ALA A 198 -10.58 2.20 0.42
C ALA A 198 -12.07 2.61 0.17
N TYR A 199 -12.85 2.78 1.25
CA TYR A 199 -14.26 3.13 1.14
C TYR A 199 -14.50 4.54 0.58
N ARG A 200 -13.56 5.47 0.82
CA ARG A 200 -13.66 6.85 0.33
C ARG A 200 -13.56 6.94 -1.19
N SER A 201 -12.74 6.11 -1.77
CA SER A 201 -12.56 5.99 -3.23
C SER A 201 -13.50 4.99 -3.87
N SER A 202 -14.39 4.35 -3.09
CA SER A 202 -15.34 3.30 -3.53
C SER A 202 -14.65 2.08 -4.17
N ARG A 203 -13.43 1.74 -3.70
CA ARG A 203 -12.63 0.67 -4.29
C ARG A 203 -12.60 -0.63 -3.49
N SER A 204 -13.38 -0.73 -2.40
CA SER A 204 -13.35 -1.87 -1.50
C SER A 204 -13.53 -3.22 -2.21
N MET A 205 -14.55 -3.35 -3.06
CA MET A 205 -14.80 -4.59 -3.82
C MET A 205 -13.69 -4.87 -4.82
N ARG A 206 -13.18 -3.85 -5.50
CA ARG A 206 -12.07 -4.00 -6.44
C ARG A 206 -10.82 -4.53 -5.74
N HIS A 207 -10.49 -4.01 -4.55
CA HIS A 207 -9.34 -4.49 -3.78
C HIS A 207 -9.51 -5.96 -3.35
N ILE A 208 -10.71 -6.38 -2.97
CA ILE A 208 -11.02 -7.80 -2.67
C ILE A 208 -10.76 -8.65 -3.91
N THR A 209 -11.32 -8.26 -5.07
CA THR A 209 -11.15 -8.98 -6.33
C THR A 209 -9.67 -9.10 -6.72
N LEU A 210 -8.92 -7.99 -6.70
CA LEU A 210 -7.50 -7.99 -7.05
C LEU A 210 -6.66 -8.85 -6.09
N ALA A 211 -6.94 -8.78 -4.79
CA ALA A 211 -6.24 -9.60 -3.80
C ALA A 211 -6.50 -11.10 -3.98
N LEU A 212 -7.75 -11.49 -4.31
CA LEU A 212 -8.09 -12.88 -4.60
C LEU A 212 -7.50 -13.34 -5.93
N THR A 213 -7.49 -12.50 -6.96
CA THR A 213 -6.81 -12.78 -8.23
C THR A 213 -5.32 -13.06 -8.00
N ALA A 214 -4.63 -12.18 -7.29
CA ALA A 214 -3.21 -12.36 -6.97
C ALA A 214 -2.93 -13.61 -6.12
N SER A 215 -3.82 -13.92 -5.17
CA SER A 215 -3.73 -15.16 -4.37
C SER A 215 -3.93 -16.40 -5.23
N LYS A 216 -4.89 -16.38 -6.16
CA LYS A 216 -5.11 -17.46 -7.13
C LYS A 216 -3.89 -17.68 -8.01
N ASP A 217 -3.31 -16.60 -8.56
CA ASP A 217 -2.13 -16.68 -9.41
C ASP A 217 -0.93 -17.27 -8.66
N LEU A 218 -0.73 -16.87 -7.40
CA LEU A 218 0.30 -17.45 -6.55
C LEU A 218 0.05 -18.94 -6.29
N ALA A 219 -1.19 -19.33 -5.96
CA ALA A 219 -1.54 -20.73 -5.72
C ALA A 219 -1.30 -21.59 -6.97
N ILE A 220 -1.72 -21.15 -8.15
CA ILE A 220 -1.48 -21.84 -9.42
C ILE A 220 0.02 -22.02 -9.69
N ASN A 221 0.82 -20.99 -9.42
CA ASN A 221 2.27 -21.08 -9.64
C ASN A 221 2.98 -22.00 -8.64
N LEU A 222 2.47 -22.09 -7.41
CA LEU A 222 2.97 -23.03 -6.41
C LEU A 222 2.58 -24.47 -6.76
N SER A 223 1.34 -24.70 -7.21
CA SER A 223 0.87 -26.05 -7.57
C SER A 223 1.56 -26.64 -8.81
N LYS A 224 1.97 -25.82 -9.76
CA LYS A 224 2.70 -26.29 -10.95
C LYS A 224 4.04 -26.96 -10.64
N LYS A 225 4.61 -26.68 -9.47
CA LYS A 225 5.90 -27.26 -9.02
C LYS A 225 5.72 -28.45 -8.05
N ASP A 226 4.51 -28.70 -7.59
CA ASP A 226 4.19 -29.84 -6.73
C ASP A 226 3.06 -30.67 -7.36
N PRO A 227 3.38 -31.83 -8.01
CA PRO A 227 2.39 -32.67 -8.66
C PRO A 227 1.38 -33.32 -7.68
N ASN A 228 1.60 -33.21 -6.36
CA ASN A 228 0.70 -33.76 -5.35
C ASN A 228 -0.37 -32.73 -4.88
N ILE A 229 -0.34 -31.50 -5.40
CA ILE A 229 -1.34 -30.45 -5.15
C ILE A 229 -2.20 -30.29 -6.42
N THR A 230 -3.14 -31.19 -6.60
CA THR A 230 -4.22 -31.09 -7.59
C THR A 230 -5.55 -30.76 -6.94
#